data_76ca1e45944d302f5b9cdc72f76b0c40
#
_entry.id   76ca1e45944d302f5b9cdc72f76b0c40
#
_cell.length_a   1.000
_cell.length_b   1.000
_cell.length_c   1.000
_cell.angle_alpha   90.00
_cell.angle_beta   90.00
_cell.angle_gamma   90.00
#
_symmetry.space_group_name_H-M   'P 1'
#
loop_
_entity.id
_entity.type
_entity.pdbx_description
1 polymer ?
#
loop_
_entity_poly.entity_id
_entity_poly.type
_entity_poly.pdbx_seq_one_letter_code
_entity_poly.pdbx_strand_id
1 'polypeptide(L)'
;MKVQNLPYRLVLLALCVLLCSACSVNRQLARQADQLVARKQVSEVSCSGPQNCAMASPFHALLDEANRATSATQPIHFVNVLEQGEESLLMRIHLARAARHSIDIQTFIWVDDDAGRLMLDELLAAARRGVKVRIIADQLFSLEDAELLSRLAVIHRNLDIRIYNPTFHKAVTKPLEFAASILCCFKRFNQRMHNKLFLVDGELGIVGGRNYQNRYFDWDHSFDYRDRDVLVIGKDVGAQMTRSFEQFWNYKRSARLTRLNDVNSRIVAETDQGHDLPPAQISVDPARVDRLRVHASDADEMDRRFARHALRVGQVDYFSDLPHKLEGSANNHVLGERIAHMIRHAQSRIVLQTPYLVISKRAQKIFRDLRERENRPQVIVSTNSLAATDAFYVYALSHKYKKRYLKLGFWIYEFKPFPEDAPELIADYALLSGGTDSAGYQRYGQAPVTTQGVRVGMHAKSIVIDDTITLIGSHNFDPRSDNYNTESGFIIYDKAVSAAVTAAIERDIAPQNSWTIAKRPRTNLIHRFNNAIGDFSAALPLFDFWPFRFATSYELNDECAPLPPNHPDFYDCYTAVGDFPEVDLPLKTIYTRIVTAFGAGAVGIL
;
A
#
# COMPACT_ATOMS: atom_id res chain seq x y z
N MET A 1 56.00 3.71 25.65
CA MET A 1 54.74 3.01 25.31
C MET A 1 53.84 3.87 24.40
N LYS A 2 54.11 3.99 23.09
CA LYS A 2 53.25 4.77 22.15
C LYS A 2 53.34 4.24 20.72
N VAL A 3 53.40 2.95 20.47
CA VAL A 3 53.55 2.39 19.08
C VAL A 3 52.51 1.32 18.71
N GLN A 4 51.52 1.01 19.54
CA GLN A 4 50.59 -0.10 19.25
C GLN A 4 49.26 0.25 18.57
N ASN A 5 48.95 1.53 18.30
CA ASN A 5 47.65 1.92 17.70
C ASN A 5 47.68 2.24 16.18
N LEU A 6 48.85 2.16 15.53
CA LEU A 6 49.00 2.51 14.12
C LEU A 6 48.36 1.46 13.17
N PRO A 7 48.55 0.13 13.37
CA PRO A 7 47.95 -0.86 12.50
C PRO A 7 46.41 -0.87 12.55
N TYR A 8 45.82 -0.63 13.73
CA TYR A 8 44.35 -0.61 13.87
C TYR A 8 43.69 0.57 13.13
N ARG A 9 44.35 1.74 13.14
CA ARG A 9 43.86 2.91 12.37
C ARG A 9 43.99 2.74 10.88
N LEU A 10 45.05 2.08 10.41
CA LEU A 10 45.23 1.75 8.99
C LEU A 10 44.23 0.69 8.53
N VAL A 11 43.94 -0.33 9.33
CA VAL A 11 42.91 -1.34 9.05
C VAL A 11 41.52 -0.70 9.02
N LEU A 12 41.20 0.17 9.98
CA LEU A 12 39.94 0.92 10.00
C LEU A 12 39.81 1.87 8.79
N LEU A 13 40.89 2.55 8.41
CA LEU A 13 40.93 3.43 7.23
C LEU A 13 40.76 2.60 5.93
N ALA A 14 41.45 1.47 5.83
CA ALA A 14 41.31 0.55 4.68
C ALA A 14 39.90 -0.04 4.61
N LEU A 15 39.30 -0.40 5.74
CA LEU A 15 37.91 -0.85 5.82
C LEU A 15 36.94 0.26 5.43
N CYS A 16 37.15 1.49 5.89
CA CYS A 16 36.36 2.65 5.48
C CYS A 16 36.48 2.97 3.99
N VAL A 17 37.69 2.87 3.42
CA VAL A 17 37.92 3.09 1.98
C VAL A 17 37.27 1.97 1.15
N LEU A 18 37.36 0.71 1.59
CA LEU A 18 36.69 -0.42 0.96
C LEU A 18 35.15 -0.30 1.04
N LEU A 19 34.64 0.12 2.18
CA LEU A 19 33.20 0.39 2.36
C LEU A 19 32.73 1.58 1.51
N CYS A 20 33.53 2.65 1.41
CA CYS A 20 33.23 3.81 0.57
C CYS A 20 33.30 3.49 -0.94
N SER A 21 34.23 2.63 -1.38
CA SER A 21 34.30 2.22 -2.78
C SER A 21 33.12 1.31 -3.19
N ALA A 22 32.62 0.47 -2.28
CA ALA A 22 31.40 -0.33 -2.51
C ALA A 22 30.13 0.54 -2.60
N CYS A 23 30.17 1.78 -2.11
CA CYS A 23 29.03 2.72 -2.12
C CYS A 23 28.99 3.65 -3.34
N SER A 24 29.84 3.44 -4.36
CA SER A 24 29.86 4.28 -5.56
C SER A 24 29.37 3.55 -6.80
N VAL A 25 28.75 4.28 -7.73
CA VAL A 25 28.43 3.76 -9.07
C VAL A 25 29.71 3.49 -9.82
N ASN A 26 29.85 2.28 -10.38
CA ASN A 26 30.93 2.00 -11.32
C ASN A 26 30.67 2.78 -12.63
N ARG A 27 31.30 3.94 -12.75
CA ARG A 27 31.05 4.88 -13.87
C ARG A 27 31.45 4.31 -15.23
N GLN A 28 32.44 3.43 -15.28
CA GLN A 28 32.87 2.82 -16.53
C GLN A 28 31.82 1.82 -17.02
N LEU A 29 31.42 0.87 -16.16
CA LEU A 29 30.35 -0.10 -16.48
C LEU A 29 29.04 0.60 -16.81
N ALA A 30 28.67 1.65 -16.07
CA ALA A 30 27.47 2.42 -16.33
C ALA A 30 27.47 3.07 -17.73
N ARG A 31 28.62 3.63 -18.20
CA ARG A 31 28.75 4.17 -19.56
C ARG A 31 28.67 3.08 -20.62
N GLN A 32 29.31 1.94 -20.39
CA GLN A 32 29.24 0.79 -21.30
C GLN A 32 27.80 0.25 -21.40
N ALA A 33 27.11 0.13 -20.27
CA ALA A 33 25.70 -0.27 -20.22
C ALA A 33 24.81 0.73 -20.97
N ASP A 34 24.99 2.06 -20.78
CA ASP A 34 24.23 3.09 -21.53
C ASP A 34 24.40 2.92 -23.05
N GLN A 35 25.65 2.66 -23.51
CA GLN A 35 25.93 2.48 -24.94
C GLN A 35 25.32 1.19 -25.49
N LEU A 36 25.36 0.10 -24.72
CA LEU A 36 24.75 -1.17 -25.11
C LEU A 36 23.22 -1.08 -25.15
N VAL A 37 22.60 -0.48 -24.15
CA VAL A 37 21.16 -0.22 -24.12
C VAL A 37 20.73 0.57 -25.35
N ALA A 38 21.40 1.69 -25.64
CA ALA A 38 21.08 2.53 -26.80
C ALA A 38 21.21 1.78 -28.15
N ARG A 39 22.10 0.79 -28.25
CA ARG A 39 22.29 -0.01 -29.47
C ARG A 39 21.30 -1.18 -29.59
N LYS A 40 20.97 -1.82 -28.45
CA LYS A 40 20.20 -3.06 -28.41
C LYS A 40 18.71 -2.85 -28.32
N GLN A 41 18.26 -1.75 -27.71
CA GLN A 41 16.81 -1.50 -27.57
C GLN A 41 16.09 -1.53 -28.93
N VAL A 42 15.04 -2.33 -28.99
CA VAL A 42 14.14 -2.33 -30.14
C VAL A 42 13.44 -0.98 -30.24
N SER A 43 13.46 -0.41 -31.42
CA SER A 43 12.81 0.89 -31.70
C SER A 43 11.64 0.76 -32.69
N GLU A 44 11.46 -0.44 -33.25
CA GLU A 44 10.38 -0.72 -34.19
C GLU A 44 9.03 -0.66 -33.45
N VAL A 45 8.09 0.02 -34.08
CA VAL A 45 6.73 0.20 -33.57
C VAL A 45 5.78 -0.54 -34.48
N SER A 46 4.97 -1.41 -33.90
CA SER A 46 4.02 -2.26 -34.62
C SER A 46 2.81 -1.49 -35.20
N CYS A 47 2.77 -0.16 -34.98
CA CYS A 47 1.64 0.66 -35.36
C CYS A 47 2.10 1.96 -36.04
N SER A 48 1.36 2.44 -37.06
CA SER A 48 1.62 3.72 -37.75
C SER A 48 1.50 4.95 -36.84
N GLY A 49 0.89 4.78 -35.68
CA GLY A 49 0.81 5.74 -34.58
C GLY A 49 0.11 5.09 -33.38
N PRO A 50 0.51 5.35 -32.14
CA PRO A 50 -0.04 4.68 -30.96
C PRO A 50 -1.55 4.85 -30.83
N GLN A 51 -2.10 5.97 -31.32
CA GLN A 51 -3.54 6.24 -31.33
C GLN A 51 -4.32 5.30 -32.25
N ASN A 52 -3.73 4.90 -33.40
CA ASN A 52 -4.41 4.09 -34.40
C ASN A 52 -4.58 2.63 -33.98
N CYS A 53 -3.78 2.18 -33.00
CA CYS A 53 -3.82 0.82 -32.45
C CYS A 53 -4.25 0.79 -30.98
N ALA A 54 -4.63 1.92 -30.41
CA ALA A 54 -5.25 1.96 -29.10
C ALA A 54 -6.62 1.32 -29.18
N MET A 55 -6.93 0.47 -28.21
CA MET A 55 -8.23 -0.18 -28.12
C MET A 55 -9.33 0.86 -27.84
N ALA A 56 -10.51 0.66 -28.38
CA ALA A 56 -11.68 1.46 -28.03
C ALA A 56 -11.98 1.33 -26.52
N SER A 57 -12.31 2.45 -25.87
CA SER A 57 -12.57 2.48 -24.44
C SER A 57 -13.70 3.44 -24.10
N PRO A 58 -14.69 3.02 -23.30
CA PRO A 58 -15.76 3.91 -22.85
C PRO A 58 -15.25 5.06 -21.97
N PHE A 59 -14.08 4.89 -21.33
CA PHE A 59 -13.47 5.91 -20.50
C PHE A 59 -12.96 7.12 -21.29
N HIS A 60 -12.66 6.96 -22.58
CA HIS A 60 -12.37 8.10 -23.45
C HIS A 60 -13.58 9.01 -23.64
N ALA A 61 -14.80 8.43 -23.75
CA ALA A 61 -16.02 9.21 -23.85
C ALA A 61 -16.30 10.01 -22.56
N LEU A 62 -16.07 9.39 -21.39
CA LEU A 62 -16.16 10.08 -20.10
C LEU A 62 -15.13 11.21 -19.97
N LEU A 63 -13.90 10.98 -20.44
CA LEU A 63 -12.86 12.02 -20.47
C LEU A 63 -13.26 13.19 -21.38
N ASP A 64 -13.76 12.91 -22.57
CA ASP A 64 -14.25 13.93 -23.49
C ASP A 64 -15.42 14.73 -22.90
N GLU A 65 -16.32 14.06 -22.17
CA GLU A 65 -17.41 14.72 -21.45
C GLU A 65 -16.86 15.61 -20.32
N ALA A 66 -15.97 15.07 -19.47
CA ALA A 66 -15.33 15.83 -18.39
C ALA A 66 -14.64 17.08 -18.94
N ASN A 67 -13.87 16.95 -20.02
CA ASN A 67 -13.14 18.05 -20.64
C ASN A 67 -14.06 19.12 -21.24
N ARG A 68 -15.19 18.72 -21.84
CA ARG A 68 -16.19 19.67 -22.36
C ARG A 68 -16.97 20.38 -21.28
N ALA A 69 -17.27 19.67 -20.18
CA ALA A 69 -18.12 20.21 -19.09
C ALA A 69 -17.32 21.00 -18.05
N THR A 70 -16.00 20.82 -17.95
CA THR A 70 -15.14 21.51 -16.99
C THR A 70 -14.95 22.98 -17.36
N SER A 71 -15.12 23.85 -16.35
CA SER A 71 -14.74 25.26 -16.41
C SER A 71 -13.78 25.61 -15.26
N ALA A 72 -13.18 26.80 -15.29
CA ALA A 72 -12.26 27.26 -14.25
C ALA A 72 -12.89 27.31 -12.85
N THR A 73 -14.22 27.48 -12.76
CA THR A 73 -14.96 27.57 -11.49
C THR A 73 -15.76 26.32 -11.15
N GLN A 74 -15.94 25.41 -12.11
CA GLN A 74 -16.71 24.19 -11.96
C GLN A 74 -15.98 23.03 -12.66
N PRO A 75 -14.96 22.45 -12.02
CA PRO A 75 -14.30 21.26 -12.54
C PRO A 75 -15.27 20.07 -12.53
N ILE A 76 -15.17 19.22 -13.54
CA ILE A 76 -15.93 17.98 -13.64
C ILE A 76 -14.95 16.82 -13.82
N HIS A 77 -15.17 15.79 -13.02
CA HIS A 77 -14.42 14.54 -13.05
C HIS A 77 -15.38 13.35 -13.04
N PHE A 78 -14.89 12.18 -13.47
CA PHE A 78 -15.58 10.91 -13.26
C PHE A 78 -14.76 10.02 -12.34
N VAL A 79 -15.45 9.31 -11.45
CA VAL A 79 -14.83 8.50 -10.39
C VAL A 79 -15.43 7.10 -10.37
N ASN A 80 -14.56 6.07 -10.40
CA ASN A 80 -14.92 4.69 -10.09
C ASN A 80 -14.12 4.20 -8.88
N VAL A 81 -14.81 3.73 -7.84
CA VAL A 81 -14.18 3.05 -6.71
C VAL A 81 -14.03 1.58 -7.05
N LEU A 82 -12.82 1.03 -6.92
CA LEU A 82 -12.46 -0.34 -7.28
C LEU A 82 -12.20 -1.13 -5.99
N GLU A 83 -13.18 -1.92 -5.58
CA GLU A 83 -13.16 -2.64 -4.32
C GLU A 83 -12.51 -4.03 -4.43
N GLN A 84 -12.79 -4.78 -5.49
CA GLN A 84 -12.20 -6.10 -5.73
C GLN A 84 -10.84 -5.99 -6.43
N GLY A 85 -9.94 -6.91 -6.10
CA GLY A 85 -8.58 -6.93 -6.66
C GLY A 85 -8.58 -7.22 -8.15
N GLU A 86 -9.31 -8.25 -8.58
CA GLU A 86 -9.37 -8.62 -10.00
C GLU A 86 -10.01 -7.52 -10.87
N GLU A 87 -11.00 -6.79 -10.36
CA GLU A 87 -11.56 -5.63 -11.06
C GLU A 87 -10.54 -4.52 -11.26
N SER A 88 -9.71 -4.32 -10.24
CA SER A 88 -8.63 -3.33 -10.30
C SER A 88 -7.53 -3.71 -11.29
N LEU A 89 -7.21 -5.01 -11.42
CA LEU A 89 -6.29 -5.53 -12.43
C LEU A 89 -6.90 -5.42 -13.82
N LEU A 90 -8.16 -5.84 -13.99
CA LEU A 90 -8.93 -5.72 -15.21
C LEU A 90 -8.93 -4.28 -15.77
N MET A 91 -9.20 -3.31 -14.90
CA MET A 91 -9.18 -1.89 -15.25
C MET A 91 -7.80 -1.45 -15.74
N ARG A 92 -6.71 -1.85 -15.06
CA ARG A 92 -5.34 -1.50 -15.48
C ARG A 92 -4.97 -2.08 -16.83
N ILE A 93 -5.33 -3.34 -17.09
CA ILE A 93 -5.09 -4.01 -18.39
C ILE A 93 -5.88 -3.29 -19.48
N HIS A 94 -7.17 -3.03 -19.28
CA HIS A 94 -8.00 -2.30 -20.22
C HIS A 94 -7.41 -0.93 -20.57
N LEU A 95 -7.07 -0.13 -19.56
CA LEU A 95 -6.51 1.20 -19.76
C LEU A 95 -5.11 1.15 -20.41
N ALA A 96 -4.30 0.13 -20.11
CA ALA A 96 -3.01 -0.06 -20.78
C ALA A 96 -3.20 -0.33 -22.29
N ARG A 97 -4.20 -1.13 -22.67
CA ARG A 97 -4.55 -1.40 -24.08
C ARG A 97 -5.18 -0.19 -24.78
N ALA A 98 -5.91 0.63 -24.02
CA ALA A 98 -6.55 1.85 -24.52
C ALA A 98 -5.62 3.07 -24.57
N ALA A 99 -4.43 3.00 -23.96
CA ALA A 99 -3.46 4.10 -23.91
C ALA A 99 -3.05 4.56 -25.33
N ARG A 100 -3.04 5.88 -25.53
CA ARG A 100 -2.75 6.55 -26.82
C ARG A 100 -1.36 7.18 -26.88
N HIS A 101 -0.83 7.64 -25.72
CA HIS A 101 0.39 8.43 -25.66
C HIS A 101 1.37 7.95 -24.60
N SER A 102 0.91 7.76 -23.36
CA SER A 102 1.79 7.48 -22.23
C SER A 102 1.13 6.64 -21.14
N ILE A 103 1.97 5.88 -20.43
CA ILE A 103 1.61 5.22 -19.18
C ILE A 103 2.72 5.51 -18.18
N ASP A 104 2.37 6.14 -17.05
CA ASP A 104 3.29 6.49 -15.97
C ASP A 104 2.90 5.74 -14.70
N ILE A 105 3.83 4.99 -14.11
CA ILE A 105 3.58 4.14 -12.96
C ILE A 105 4.52 4.47 -11.81
N GLN A 106 3.96 4.60 -10.59
CA GLN A 106 4.70 4.56 -9.33
C GLN A 106 4.20 3.39 -8.49
N THR A 107 5.11 2.61 -7.93
CA THR A 107 4.75 1.47 -7.06
C THR A 107 5.81 1.24 -5.98
N PHE A 108 5.35 0.71 -4.83
CA PHE A 108 6.22 0.31 -3.74
C PHE A 108 6.66 -1.15 -3.85
N ILE A 109 5.75 -2.04 -4.30
CA ILE A 109 6.03 -3.47 -4.51
C ILE A 109 5.69 -3.84 -5.95
N TRP A 110 6.62 -4.55 -6.59
CA TRP A 110 6.37 -5.25 -7.84
C TRP A 110 7.05 -6.62 -7.79
N VAL A 111 6.26 -7.67 -7.72
CA VAL A 111 6.76 -9.06 -7.69
C VAL A 111 6.62 -9.66 -9.09
N ASP A 112 7.56 -10.52 -9.47
CA ASP A 112 7.50 -11.29 -10.71
C ASP A 112 6.67 -12.56 -10.51
N ASP A 113 5.42 -12.36 -10.03
CA ASP A 113 4.36 -13.36 -9.97
C ASP A 113 3.37 -13.18 -11.12
N ASP A 114 2.26 -13.91 -11.13
CA ASP A 114 1.33 -13.92 -12.25
C ASP A 114 0.78 -12.54 -12.58
N ALA A 115 0.31 -11.79 -11.58
CA ALA A 115 -0.24 -10.45 -11.76
C ALA A 115 0.83 -9.45 -12.18
N GLY A 116 2.01 -9.49 -11.54
CA GLY A 116 3.12 -8.62 -11.89
C GLY A 116 3.66 -8.89 -13.29
N ARG A 117 3.74 -10.16 -13.69
CA ARG A 117 4.18 -10.57 -15.03
C ARG A 117 3.15 -10.20 -16.09
N LEU A 118 1.87 -10.46 -15.86
CA LEU A 118 0.79 -10.09 -16.77
C LEU A 118 0.82 -8.57 -17.05
N MET A 119 1.00 -7.76 -16.02
CA MET A 119 1.10 -6.31 -16.21
C MET A 119 2.35 -5.90 -16.99
N LEU A 120 3.52 -6.53 -16.76
CA LEU A 120 4.73 -6.26 -17.57
C LEU A 120 4.49 -6.59 -19.04
N ASP A 121 3.85 -7.71 -19.36
CA ASP A 121 3.52 -8.10 -20.74
C ASP A 121 2.60 -7.07 -21.42
N GLU A 122 1.56 -6.61 -20.73
CA GLU A 122 0.63 -5.58 -21.26
C GLU A 122 1.33 -4.22 -21.47
N LEU A 123 2.23 -3.85 -20.56
CA LEU A 123 3.00 -2.62 -20.68
C LEU A 123 4.04 -2.69 -21.82
N LEU A 124 4.66 -3.85 -22.01
CA LEU A 124 5.56 -4.08 -23.14
C LEU A 124 4.79 -4.05 -24.47
N ALA A 125 3.60 -4.65 -24.50
CA ALA A 125 2.71 -4.57 -25.67
C ALA A 125 2.32 -3.12 -25.98
N ALA A 126 2.02 -2.30 -24.97
CA ALA A 126 1.77 -0.87 -25.14
C ALA A 126 3.02 -0.13 -25.67
N ALA A 127 4.22 -0.41 -25.14
CA ALA A 127 5.47 0.18 -25.61
C ALA A 127 5.75 -0.18 -27.09
N ARG A 128 5.50 -1.41 -27.49
CA ARG A 128 5.62 -1.88 -28.88
C ARG A 128 4.61 -1.22 -29.84
N ARG A 129 3.44 -0.80 -29.34
CA ARG A 129 2.50 0.03 -30.12
C ARG A 129 2.96 1.49 -30.29
N GLY A 130 3.98 1.93 -29.52
CA GLY A 130 4.50 3.29 -29.55
C GLY A 130 4.12 4.13 -28.35
N VAL A 131 3.39 3.60 -27.36
CA VAL A 131 3.06 4.26 -26.11
C VAL A 131 4.32 4.42 -25.27
N LYS A 132 4.56 5.59 -24.70
CA LYS A 132 5.69 5.84 -23.80
C LYS A 132 5.36 5.32 -22.41
N VAL A 133 6.00 4.23 -21.99
CA VAL A 133 5.80 3.60 -20.69
C VAL A 133 6.96 3.95 -19.76
N ARG A 134 6.65 4.52 -18.59
CA ARG A 134 7.64 4.87 -17.56
C ARG A 134 7.23 4.29 -16.22
N ILE A 135 8.15 3.60 -15.57
CA ILE A 135 7.92 2.96 -14.27
C ILE A 135 8.94 3.46 -13.27
N ILE A 136 8.47 3.93 -12.11
CA ILE A 136 9.30 4.14 -10.92
C ILE A 136 8.89 3.10 -9.88
N ALA A 137 9.80 2.22 -9.51
CA ALA A 137 9.59 1.22 -8.46
C ALA A 137 10.51 1.51 -7.27
N ASP A 138 10.02 1.33 -6.04
CA ASP A 138 10.90 1.43 -4.86
C ASP A 138 11.83 0.22 -4.80
N GLN A 139 13.09 0.42 -4.40
CA GLN A 139 14.08 -0.65 -4.35
C GLN A 139 13.69 -1.80 -3.41
N LEU A 140 13.00 -1.51 -2.29
CA LEU A 140 13.00 -2.42 -1.15
C LEU A 140 12.26 -3.74 -1.44
N PHE A 141 11.20 -3.71 -2.25
CA PHE A 141 10.35 -4.88 -2.52
C PHE A 141 9.91 -4.98 -3.99
N SER A 142 10.67 -4.35 -4.91
CA SER A 142 10.27 -4.34 -6.31
C SER A 142 11.32 -4.93 -7.20
N LEU A 143 10.89 -5.86 -8.07
CA LEU A 143 11.71 -6.43 -9.14
C LEU A 143 13.10 -6.86 -8.61
N GLU A 144 13.11 -7.65 -7.53
CA GLU A 144 14.34 -8.10 -6.84
C GLU A 144 15.14 -9.13 -7.67
N ASP A 145 15.15 -8.94 -8.99
CA ASP A 145 15.91 -9.75 -9.94
C ASP A 145 16.72 -8.87 -10.90
N ALA A 146 18.04 -8.87 -10.71
CA ALA A 146 18.94 -8.09 -11.54
C ALA A 146 19.04 -8.63 -13.00
N GLU A 147 18.72 -9.90 -13.23
CA GLU A 147 18.66 -10.49 -14.57
C GLU A 147 17.43 -9.99 -15.31
N LEU A 148 16.24 -10.08 -14.71
CA LEU A 148 15.01 -9.53 -15.28
C LEU A 148 15.18 -8.05 -15.59
N LEU A 149 15.74 -7.27 -14.66
CA LEU A 149 15.98 -5.84 -14.87
C LEU A 149 16.97 -5.55 -15.99
N SER A 150 18.00 -6.39 -16.16
CA SER A 150 18.96 -6.25 -17.28
C SER A 150 18.29 -6.48 -18.64
N ARG A 151 17.38 -7.46 -18.74
CA ARG A 151 16.56 -7.73 -19.93
C ARG A 151 15.57 -6.59 -20.21
N LEU A 152 14.83 -6.13 -19.20
CA LEU A 152 13.91 -5.01 -19.31
C LEU A 152 14.60 -3.71 -19.77
N ALA A 153 15.87 -3.49 -19.37
CA ALA A 153 16.65 -2.33 -19.80
C ALA A 153 16.91 -2.26 -21.32
N VAL A 154 17.02 -3.41 -21.99
CA VAL A 154 17.34 -3.49 -23.43
C VAL A 154 16.15 -3.84 -24.32
N ILE A 155 14.98 -4.15 -23.73
CA ILE A 155 13.88 -4.79 -24.46
C ILE A 155 13.22 -3.85 -25.48
N HIS A 156 12.90 -2.60 -25.10
CA HIS A 156 12.27 -1.63 -26.00
C HIS A 156 12.51 -0.18 -25.56
N ARG A 157 12.74 0.75 -26.51
CA ARG A 157 13.05 2.16 -26.22
C ARG A 157 11.92 2.94 -25.55
N ASN A 158 10.67 2.53 -25.76
CA ASN A 158 9.49 3.16 -25.18
C ASN A 158 9.17 2.64 -23.76
N LEU A 159 9.95 1.71 -23.20
CA LEU A 159 9.85 1.24 -21.83
C LEU A 159 11.07 1.73 -21.04
N ASP A 160 10.89 2.62 -20.08
CA ASP A 160 11.95 3.14 -19.21
C ASP A 160 11.58 2.87 -17.74
N ILE A 161 12.48 2.21 -17.03
CA ILE A 161 12.29 1.82 -15.62
C ILE A 161 13.37 2.50 -14.78
N ARG A 162 12.95 3.08 -13.65
CA ARG A 162 13.83 3.65 -12.63
C ARG A 162 13.56 3.04 -11.28
N ILE A 163 14.61 2.83 -10.53
CA ILE A 163 14.52 2.36 -9.13
C ILE A 163 14.72 3.55 -8.21
N TYR A 164 13.73 3.78 -7.34
CA TYR A 164 13.77 4.87 -6.37
C TYR A 164 14.64 4.50 -5.17
N ASN A 165 15.54 5.42 -4.80
CA ASN A 165 16.41 5.38 -3.64
C ASN A 165 17.19 4.07 -3.45
N PRO A 166 17.91 3.59 -4.50
CA PRO A 166 18.67 2.34 -4.40
C PRO A 166 19.78 2.46 -3.37
N THR A 167 19.82 1.51 -2.44
CA THR A 167 20.87 1.40 -1.44
C THR A 167 22.10 0.76 -2.08
N PHE A 168 23.31 1.27 -1.80
CA PHE A 168 24.57 0.81 -2.37
C PHE A 168 24.60 0.79 -3.93
N HIS A 169 23.74 1.58 -4.59
CA HIS A 169 23.58 1.58 -6.04
C HIS A 169 23.35 0.18 -6.64
N LYS A 170 22.49 -0.60 -6.00
CA LYS A 170 22.08 -1.93 -6.46
C LYS A 170 20.54 -2.02 -6.50
N ALA A 171 20.02 -2.85 -7.41
CA ALA A 171 18.60 -3.19 -7.42
C ALA A 171 18.26 -4.13 -6.27
N VAL A 172 19.09 -5.16 -6.05
CA VAL A 172 18.87 -6.18 -5.05
C VAL A 172 19.70 -5.90 -3.79
N THR A 173 19.05 -5.91 -2.63
CA THR A 173 19.72 -5.72 -1.33
C THR A 173 19.89 -7.06 -0.64
N LYS A 174 21.15 -7.47 -0.41
CA LYS A 174 21.47 -8.70 0.34
C LYS A 174 21.23 -8.53 1.84
N PRO A 175 20.98 -9.60 2.63
CA PRO A 175 20.71 -9.50 4.08
C PRO A 175 21.78 -8.72 4.87
N LEU A 176 23.07 -8.91 4.57
CA LEU A 176 24.16 -8.16 5.22
C LEU A 176 24.16 -6.67 4.83
N GLU A 177 23.84 -6.36 3.58
CA GLU A 177 23.71 -4.98 3.10
C GLU A 177 22.49 -4.29 3.75
N PHE A 178 21.40 -5.04 3.94
CA PHE A 178 20.24 -4.58 4.69
C PHE A 178 20.61 -4.19 6.13
N ALA A 179 21.31 -5.07 6.85
CA ALA A 179 21.79 -4.80 8.21
C ALA A 179 22.76 -3.60 8.23
N ALA A 180 23.69 -3.52 7.27
CA ALA A 180 24.59 -2.40 7.13
C ALA A 180 23.85 -1.08 6.86
N SER A 181 22.79 -1.09 6.04
CA SER A 181 21.97 0.09 5.75
C SER A 181 21.30 0.69 6.98
N ILE A 182 20.83 -0.17 7.87
CA ILE A 182 20.23 0.26 9.15
C ILE A 182 21.27 0.97 10.03
N LEU A 183 22.50 0.47 10.04
CA LEU A 183 23.57 1.00 10.90
C LEU A 183 24.20 2.29 10.35
N CYS A 184 24.53 2.32 9.04
CA CYS A 184 25.25 3.45 8.44
C CYS A 184 24.36 4.59 7.99
N CYS A 185 23.17 4.27 7.50
CA CYS A 185 22.44 5.16 6.61
C CYS A 185 20.93 5.18 6.90
N PHE A 186 20.54 5.01 8.15
CA PHE A 186 19.17 4.81 8.64
C PHE A 186 18.12 5.73 7.99
N LYS A 187 18.32 7.05 8.02
CA LYS A 187 17.39 8.01 7.44
C LYS A 187 17.22 7.79 5.93
N ARG A 188 18.34 7.62 5.21
CA ARG A 188 18.33 7.39 3.77
C ARG A 188 17.67 6.06 3.43
N PHE A 189 18.00 5.00 4.15
CA PHE A 189 17.43 3.67 3.95
C PHE A 189 15.92 3.65 4.19
N ASN A 190 15.43 4.35 5.22
CA ASN A 190 14.01 4.39 5.56
C ASN A 190 13.18 5.38 4.70
N GLN A 191 13.80 6.21 3.87
CA GLN A 191 13.07 7.02 2.91
C GLN A 191 12.59 6.13 1.76
N ARG A 192 11.30 5.75 1.77
CA ARG A 192 10.70 4.87 0.76
C ARG A 192 9.64 5.62 -0.02
N MET A 193 9.50 5.27 -1.30
CA MET A 193 8.40 5.75 -2.13
C MET A 193 7.22 4.78 -1.99
N HIS A 194 6.25 5.17 -1.16
CA HIS A 194 5.05 4.36 -0.96
C HIS A 194 3.88 4.81 -1.83
N ASN A 195 4.11 5.78 -2.72
CA ASN A 195 3.15 6.23 -3.73
C ASN A 195 2.74 5.08 -4.64
N LYS A 196 1.47 5.03 -4.98
CA LYS A 196 0.89 4.10 -5.93
C LYS A 196 0.07 4.87 -6.94
N LEU A 197 0.58 4.94 -8.15
CA LEU A 197 -0.04 5.66 -9.26
C LEU A 197 0.04 4.83 -10.53
N PHE A 198 -1.06 4.72 -11.24
CA PHE A 198 -1.14 4.24 -12.62
C PHE A 198 -1.85 5.32 -13.43
N LEU A 199 -1.10 6.05 -14.24
CA LEU A 199 -1.60 7.21 -14.97
C LEU A 199 -1.48 6.98 -16.48
N VAL A 200 -2.59 7.06 -17.19
CA VAL A 200 -2.68 6.90 -18.63
C VAL A 200 -2.99 8.23 -19.29
N ASP A 201 -2.21 8.55 -20.31
CA ASP A 201 -2.32 9.75 -21.15
C ASP A 201 -2.36 11.07 -20.37
N GLY A 202 -1.91 11.05 -19.10
CA GLY A 202 -1.90 12.21 -18.22
C GLY A 202 -3.28 12.64 -17.70
N GLU A 203 -4.35 11.87 -17.92
CA GLU A 203 -5.72 12.27 -17.61
C GLU A 203 -6.57 11.19 -16.92
N LEU A 204 -6.19 9.90 -17.01
CA LEU A 204 -6.88 8.79 -16.35
C LEU A 204 -5.95 8.17 -15.31
N GLY A 205 -6.24 8.38 -14.03
CA GLY A 205 -5.35 7.96 -12.94
C GLY A 205 -5.99 7.02 -11.96
N ILE A 206 -5.32 5.89 -11.66
CA ILE A 206 -5.68 4.99 -10.57
C ILE A 206 -4.72 5.20 -9.43
N VAL A 207 -5.26 5.42 -8.22
CA VAL A 207 -4.53 5.56 -6.97
C VAL A 207 -5.22 4.74 -5.88
N GLY A 208 -4.46 4.17 -4.97
CA GLY A 208 -5.00 3.39 -3.85
C GLY A 208 -3.95 2.70 -3.03
N GLY A 209 -4.28 1.54 -2.47
CA GLY A 209 -3.38 0.75 -1.64
C GLY A 209 -2.64 -0.35 -2.39
N ARG A 210 -3.11 -0.77 -3.58
CA ARG A 210 -2.63 -1.96 -4.28
C ARG A 210 -1.24 -1.78 -4.89
N ASN A 211 -0.43 -2.82 -4.74
CA ASN A 211 0.84 -3.00 -5.44
C ASN A 211 0.68 -4.05 -6.55
N TYR A 212 1.75 -4.35 -7.29
CA TYR A 212 1.76 -5.37 -8.34
C TYR A 212 2.25 -6.71 -7.77
N GLN A 213 1.33 -7.48 -7.23
CA GLN A 213 1.52 -8.81 -6.65
C GLN A 213 0.17 -9.53 -6.55
N ASN A 214 0.14 -10.87 -6.70
CA ASN A 214 -1.06 -11.70 -6.66
C ASN A 214 -2.01 -11.36 -5.50
N ARG A 215 -1.46 -11.14 -4.30
CA ARG A 215 -2.22 -10.81 -3.06
C ARG A 215 -3.09 -9.56 -3.13
N TYR A 216 -2.81 -8.66 -4.06
CA TYR A 216 -3.59 -7.44 -4.24
C TYR A 216 -4.67 -7.57 -5.30
N PHE A 217 -4.67 -8.70 -6.03
CA PHE A 217 -5.55 -8.92 -7.17
C PHE A 217 -6.40 -10.19 -7.06
N ASP A 218 -6.60 -10.67 -5.82
CA ASP A 218 -7.44 -11.83 -5.51
C ASP A 218 -6.91 -13.14 -6.13
N TRP A 219 -5.59 -13.29 -6.22
CA TRP A 219 -4.92 -14.38 -6.92
C TRP A 219 -3.95 -15.20 -6.06
N ASP A 220 -3.82 -14.91 -4.75
CA ASP A 220 -2.95 -15.69 -3.86
C ASP A 220 -3.78 -16.79 -3.13
N HIS A 221 -3.29 -18.03 -3.14
CA HIS A 221 -3.96 -19.17 -2.54
C HIS A 221 -3.83 -19.26 -1.01
N SER A 222 -3.10 -18.35 -0.38
CA SER A 222 -2.83 -18.37 1.06
C SER A 222 -3.27 -17.10 1.78
N PHE A 223 -3.15 -15.94 1.12
CA PHE A 223 -3.40 -14.64 1.74
C PHE A 223 -3.69 -13.56 0.71
N ASP A 224 -4.90 -13.02 0.71
CA ASP A 224 -5.28 -11.89 -0.11
C ASP A 224 -5.55 -10.62 0.70
N TYR A 225 -5.43 -9.46 0.04
CA TYR A 225 -5.71 -8.18 0.65
C TYR A 225 -7.08 -7.62 0.25
N ARG A 226 -7.91 -7.35 1.25
CA ARG A 226 -9.03 -6.44 1.09
C ARG A 226 -8.49 -5.01 0.98
N ASP A 227 -8.40 -4.50 -0.24
CA ASP A 227 -7.83 -3.17 -0.53
C ASP A 227 -8.76 -2.35 -1.43
N ARG A 228 -8.47 -1.05 -1.59
CA ARG A 228 -9.29 -0.13 -2.37
C ARG A 228 -8.41 0.74 -3.26
N ASP A 229 -8.77 0.79 -4.54
CA ASP A 229 -8.27 1.78 -5.47
C ASP A 229 -9.41 2.67 -5.96
N VAL A 230 -9.06 3.78 -6.58
CA VAL A 230 -10.02 4.66 -7.24
C VAL A 230 -9.45 5.14 -8.57
N LEU A 231 -10.22 5.00 -9.63
CA LEU A 231 -9.98 5.63 -10.93
C LEU A 231 -10.61 7.02 -10.91
N VAL A 232 -9.81 8.02 -11.23
CA VAL A 232 -10.29 9.40 -11.46
C VAL A 232 -9.93 9.83 -12.89
N ILE A 233 -10.92 10.38 -13.58
CA ILE A 233 -10.83 10.83 -14.97
C ILE A 233 -11.03 12.33 -15.01
N GLY A 234 -10.07 13.08 -15.56
CA GLY A 234 -10.17 14.52 -15.74
C GLY A 234 -8.82 15.20 -15.93
N LYS A 235 -8.80 16.25 -16.73
CA LYS A 235 -7.60 16.97 -17.13
C LYS A 235 -6.89 17.68 -15.98
N ASP A 236 -7.66 18.33 -15.10
CA ASP A 236 -7.08 19.15 -14.03
C ASP A 236 -6.38 18.29 -12.97
N VAL A 237 -7.02 17.20 -12.54
CA VAL A 237 -6.44 16.24 -11.63
C VAL A 237 -5.30 15.46 -12.31
N GLY A 238 -5.43 15.16 -13.60
CA GLY A 238 -4.38 14.56 -14.42
C GLY A 238 -3.10 15.39 -14.43
N ALA A 239 -3.24 16.71 -14.59
CA ALA A 239 -2.09 17.62 -14.52
C ALA A 239 -1.41 17.63 -13.15
N GLN A 240 -2.17 17.42 -12.05
CA GLN A 240 -1.60 17.29 -10.70
C GLN A 240 -0.80 15.99 -10.56
N MET A 241 -1.34 14.85 -11.04
CA MET A 241 -0.66 13.56 -11.05
C MET A 241 0.62 13.59 -11.89
N THR A 242 0.55 14.16 -13.11
CA THR A 242 1.70 14.31 -14.00
C THR A 242 2.80 15.13 -13.36
N ARG A 243 2.48 16.28 -12.76
CA ARG A 243 3.49 17.11 -12.05
C ARG A 243 4.17 16.33 -10.92
N SER A 244 3.40 15.58 -10.14
CA SER A 244 3.96 14.75 -9.07
C SER A 244 4.87 13.65 -9.62
N PHE A 245 4.41 12.93 -10.66
CA PHE A 245 5.22 11.89 -11.29
C PHE A 245 6.55 12.45 -11.80
N GLU A 246 6.54 13.59 -12.51
CA GLU A 246 7.75 14.23 -13.02
C GLU A 246 8.73 14.65 -11.91
N GLN A 247 8.24 15.09 -10.76
CA GLN A 247 9.10 15.37 -9.60
C GLN A 247 9.86 14.13 -9.12
N PHE A 248 9.19 12.98 -9.05
CA PHE A 248 9.83 11.71 -8.70
C PHE A 248 10.72 11.18 -9.82
N TRP A 249 10.26 11.27 -11.07
CA TRP A 249 11.00 10.82 -12.22
C TRP A 249 12.35 11.53 -12.35
N ASN A 250 12.37 12.83 -12.18
CA ASN A 250 13.57 13.67 -12.30
C ASN A 250 14.36 13.79 -10.99
N TYR A 251 13.93 13.14 -9.93
CA TYR A 251 14.63 13.21 -8.66
C TYR A 251 15.98 12.46 -8.71
N LYS A 252 17.02 13.07 -8.11
CA LYS A 252 18.39 12.55 -8.12
C LYS A 252 18.57 11.12 -7.61
N ARG A 253 17.58 10.58 -6.84
CA ARG A 253 17.60 9.22 -6.32
C ARG A 253 16.71 8.25 -7.10
N SER A 254 16.06 8.67 -8.16
CA SER A 254 15.40 7.81 -9.13
C SER A 254 16.41 7.35 -10.17
N ALA A 255 17.09 6.24 -9.88
CA ALA A 255 18.21 5.76 -10.66
C ALA A 255 17.75 4.96 -11.89
N ARG A 256 18.32 5.23 -13.07
CA ARG A 256 18.18 4.37 -14.24
C ARG A 256 18.80 3.00 -13.98
N LEU A 257 18.28 1.96 -14.61
CA LEU A 257 18.80 0.59 -14.48
C LEU A 257 20.32 0.49 -14.78
N THR A 258 20.80 1.23 -15.76
CA THR A 258 22.25 1.31 -16.12
C THR A 258 23.13 1.92 -15.01
N ARG A 259 22.57 2.53 -13.98
CA ARG A 259 23.27 3.10 -12.82
C ARG A 259 23.30 2.18 -11.61
N LEU A 260 22.72 0.99 -11.71
CA LEU A 260 22.70 -0.04 -10.68
C LEU A 260 23.83 -1.05 -10.96
N ASN A 261 24.74 -1.24 -10.00
CA ASN A 261 25.97 -2.00 -10.22
C ASN A 261 25.73 -3.48 -10.51
N ASP A 262 24.71 -4.09 -9.93
CA ASP A 262 24.31 -5.47 -10.19
C ASP A 262 23.61 -5.61 -11.55
N VAL A 263 22.86 -4.64 -12.00
CA VAL A 263 22.17 -4.64 -13.30
C VAL A 263 23.15 -4.31 -14.43
N ASN A 264 23.96 -3.24 -14.29
CA ASN A 264 24.87 -2.81 -15.37
C ASN A 264 25.96 -3.85 -15.66
N SER A 265 26.44 -4.58 -14.65
CA SER A 265 27.39 -5.67 -14.85
C SER A 265 26.78 -6.81 -15.67
N ARG A 266 25.50 -7.11 -15.50
CA ARG A 266 24.78 -8.11 -16.31
C ARG A 266 24.56 -7.62 -17.75
N ILE A 267 24.10 -6.37 -17.94
CA ILE A 267 23.93 -5.78 -19.28
C ILE A 267 25.23 -5.86 -20.09
N VAL A 268 26.39 -5.66 -19.44
CA VAL A 268 27.70 -5.70 -20.10
C VAL A 268 28.19 -7.14 -20.32
N ALA A 269 27.91 -8.07 -19.39
CA ALA A 269 28.38 -9.46 -19.47
C ALA A 269 27.58 -10.30 -20.48
N GLU A 270 26.27 -10.04 -20.61
CA GLU A 270 25.38 -10.81 -21.47
C GLU A 270 25.32 -10.21 -22.88
N THR A 271 26.00 -10.85 -23.82
CA THR A 271 26.09 -10.38 -25.21
C THR A 271 24.88 -10.70 -26.06
N ASP A 272 24.08 -11.71 -25.67
CA ASP A 272 22.93 -12.17 -26.45
C ASP A 272 21.65 -12.26 -25.58
N GLN A 273 21.14 -11.12 -25.18
CA GLN A 273 19.84 -11.02 -24.52
C GLN A 273 18.74 -10.90 -25.60
N GLY A 274 17.83 -11.88 -25.61
CA GLY A 274 16.63 -11.79 -26.45
C GLY A 274 15.78 -10.54 -26.12
N HIS A 275 14.98 -10.11 -27.08
CA HIS A 275 14.07 -8.95 -26.95
C HIS A 275 12.69 -9.31 -26.39
N ASP A 276 12.54 -10.51 -25.85
CA ASP A 276 11.33 -10.99 -25.20
C ASP A 276 11.56 -11.31 -23.74
N LEU A 277 10.53 -11.15 -22.94
CA LEU A 277 10.54 -11.65 -21.58
C LEU A 277 10.55 -13.20 -21.62
N PRO A 278 11.27 -13.87 -20.72
CA PRO A 278 11.16 -15.31 -20.60
C PRO A 278 9.71 -15.68 -20.31
N PRO A 279 9.21 -16.83 -20.81
CA PRO A 279 7.83 -17.26 -20.54
C PRO A 279 7.53 -17.20 -19.05
N ALA A 280 6.41 -16.58 -18.68
CA ALA A 280 5.95 -16.58 -17.31
C ALA A 280 5.57 -18.01 -16.89
N GLN A 281 6.01 -18.44 -15.71
CA GLN A 281 5.44 -19.62 -15.06
C GLN A 281 4.17 -19.16 -14.33
N ILE A 282 3.05 -19.16 -15.03
CA ILE A 282 1.76 -18.75 -14.47
C ILE A 282 1.26 -19.87 -13.56
N SER A 283 1.05 -19.55 -12.28
CA SER A 283 0.52 -20.47 -11.25
C SER A 283 -0.99 -20.36 -11.08
N VAL A 284 -1.57 -19.24 -11.48
CA VAL A 284 -3.02 -19.02 -11.51
C VAL A 284 -3.65 -19.84 -12.64
N ASP A 285 -4.87 -20.29 -12.45
CA ASP A 285 -5.63 -20.98 -13.48
C ASP A 285 -5.57 -20.23 -14.82
N PRO A 286 -4.99 -20.82 -15.88
CA PRO A 286 -4.89 -20.19 -17.18
C PRO A 286 -6.23 -19.71 -17.73
N ALA A 287 -7.34 -20.43 -17.46
CA ALA A 287 -8.66 -20.02 -17.89
C ALA A 287 -9.12 -18.72 -17.20
N ARG A 288 -8.70 -18.47 -15.96
CA ARG A 288 -8.95 -17.21 -15.25
C ARG A 288 -8.20 -16.05 -15.89
N VAL A 289 -6.93 -16.25 -16.21
CA VAL A 289 -6.12 -15.23 -16.93
C VAL A 289 -6.71 -14.92 -18.30
N ASP A 290 -7.13 -15.94 -19.04
CA ASP A 290 -7.72 -15.76 -20.37
C ASP A 290 -9.08 -15.04 -20.30
N ARG A 291 -9.94 -15.37 -19.33
CA ARG A 291 -11.18 -14.62 -19.08
C ARG A 291 -10.88 -13.14 -18.81
N LEU A 292 -9.92 -12.85 -17.93
CA LEU A 292 -9.52 -11.48 -17.63
C LEU A 292 -9.05 -10.73 -18.88
N ARG A 293 -8.23 -11.36 -19.72
CA ARG A 293 -7.76 -10.79 -21.00
C ARG A 293 -8.89 -10.52 -21.99
N VAL A 294 -9.87 -11.43 -22.07
CA VAL A 294 -11.06 -11.26 -22.92
C VAL A 294 -11.92 -10.10 -22.42
N HIS A 295 -12.25 -10.07 -21.13
CA HIS A 295 -13.03 -8.98 -20.52
C HIS A 295 -12.32 -7.62 -20.66
N ALA A 296 -11.00 -7.57 -20.51
CA ALA A 296 -10.23 -6.34 -20.71
C ALA A 296 -10.26 -5.82 -22.16
N SER A 297 -10.53 -6.68 -23.14
CA SER A 297 -10.65 -6.31 -24.56
C SER A 297 -12.07 -5.93 -24.98
N ASP A 298 -13.07 -6.17 -24.14
CA ASP A 298 -14.46 -5.90 -24.44
C ASP A 298 -14.88 -4.52 -23.87
N ALA A 299 -14.99 -3.54 -24.79
CA ALA A 299 -15.37 -2.18 -24.42
C ALA A 299 -16.81 -2.10 -23.87
N ASP A 300 -17.73 -2.95 -24.37
CA ASP A 300 -19.12 -2.99 -23.90
C ASP A 300 -19.20 -3.60 -22.49
N GLU A 301 -18.37 -4.60 -22.19
CA GLU A 301 -18.24 -5.14 -20.83
C GLU A 301 -17.70 -4.09 -19.86
N MET A 302 -16.66 -3.37 -20.27
CA MET A 302 -16.08 -2.30 -19.45
C MET A 302 -17.08 -1.15 -19.25
N ASP A 303 -17.92 -0.85 -20.22
CA ASP A 303 -19.02 0.10 -20.05
C ASP A 303 -20.04 -0.40 -19.04
N ARG A 304 -20.54 -1.64 -19.23
CA ARG A 304 -21.56 -2.22 -18.33
C ARG A 304 -21.10 -2.33 -16.88
N ARG A 305 -19.84 -2.72 -16.66
CA ARG A 305 -19.31 -2.93 -15.29
C ARG A 305 -18.86 -1.64 -14.62
N PHE A 306 -18.32 -0.69 -15.36
CA PHE A 306 -17.61 0.43 -14.77
C PHE A 306 -18.05 1.80 -15.32
N ALA A 307 -17.96 2.05 -16.63
CA ALA A 307 -18.08 3.41 -17.15
C ALA A 307 -19.47 4.02 -16.92
N ARG A 308 -20.54 3.26 -17.13
CA ARG A 308 -21.90 3.76 -16.86
C ARG A 308 -22.24 3.93 -15.38
N HIS A 309 -21.42 3.36 -14.48
CA HIS A 309 -21.53 3.52 -13.02
C HIS A 309 -20.55 4.54 -12.47
N ALA A 310 -19.75 5.17 -13.35
CA ALA A 310 -18.82 6.22 -12.92
C ALA A 310 -19.59 7.41 -12.34
N LEU A 311 -19.20 7.82 -11.14
CA LEU A 311 -19.80 8.95 -10.45
C LEU A 311 -19.26 10.25 -11.05
N ARG A 312 -20.18 11.11 -11.52
CA ARG A 312 -19.84 12.45 -12.00
C ARG A 312 -19.72 13.39 -10.80
N VAL A 313 -18.51 13.86 -10.55
CA VAL A 313 -18.18 14.67 -9.37
C VAL A 313 -17.58 16.02 -9.76
N GLY A 314 -17.60 16.95 -8.83
CA GLY A 314 -16.97 18.26 -9.00
C GLY A 314 -15.48 18.22 -8.67
N GLN A 315 -15.09 18.86 -7.58
CA GLN A 315 -13.70 18.99 -7.16
C GLN A 315 -13.10 17.66 -6.74
N VAL A 316 -11.94 17.33 -7.33
CA VAL A 316 -11.04 16.27 -6.90
C VAL A 316 -9.62 16.85 -6.84
N ASP A 317 -8.93 16.62 -5.73
CA ASP A 317 -7.55 17.04 -5.55
C ASP A 317 -6.64 15.81 -5.45
N TYR A 318 -5.57 15.78 -6.21
CA TYR A 318 -4.49 14.80 -6.02
C TYR A 318 -3.38 15.41 -5.17
N PHE A 319 -3.02 14.73 -4.11
CA PHE A 319 -1.93 15.13 -3.23
C PHE A 319 -0.85 14.06 -3.17
N SER A 320 0.38 14.50 -3.18
CA SER A 320 1.56 13.65 -3.04
C SER A 320 2.60 14.35 -2.18
N ASP A 321 3.26 13.61 -1.31
CA ASP A 321 4.49 14.08 -0.67
C ASP A 321 5.58 14.29 -1.72
N LEU A 322 6.54 15.16 -1.40
CA LEU A 322 7.67 15.41 -2.28
C LEU A 322 8.73 14.30 -2.19
N PRO A 323 9.44 13.98 -3.28
CA PRO A 323 10.47 12.92 -3.29
C PRO A 323 11.62 13.14 -2.29
N HIS A 324 11.79 14.37 -1.81
CA HIS A 324 12.78 14.77 -0.81
C HIS A 324 12.17 15.05 0.57
N LYS A 325 11.08 14.36 0.92
CA LYS A 325 10.32 14.53 2.18
C LYS A 325 11.20 14.60 3.41
N LEU A 326 12.28 13.81 3.48
CA LEU A 326 13.23 13.81 4.61
C LEU A 326 14.38 14.83 4.48
N GLU A 327 14.44 15.57 3.37
CA GLU A 327 15.48 16.59 3.10
C GLU A 327 14.87 17.98 3.27
N GLY A 328 15.00 18.62 4.42
CA GLY A 328 14.62 20.03 4.57
C GLY A 328 13.49 20.34 5.53
N SER A 329 12.72 21.37 5.25
CA SER A 329 11.73 21.98 6.16
C SER A 329 10.42 21.17 6.27
N ALA A 330 9.61 21.50 7.28
CA ALA A 330 8.28 20.92 7.54
C ALA A 330 7.29 21.00 6.36
N ASN A 331 7.57 21.78 5.33
CA ASN A 331 6.68 21.96 4.16
C ASN A 331 6.67 20.77 3.18
N ASN A 332 7.48 19.73 3.44
CA ASN A 332 7.56 18.56 2.56
C ASN A 332 6.53 17.46 2.90
N HIS A 333 5.73 17.63 3.98
CA HIS A 333 4.72 16.67 4.46
C HIS A 333 3.30 17.04 3.97
N VAL A 334 3.13 17.21 2.67
CA VAL A 334 1.91 17.78 2.08
C VAL A 334 0.65 16.99 2.41
N LEU A 335 0.71 15.67 2.24
CA LEU A 335 -0.46 14.82 2.47
C LEU A 335 -0.84 14.73 3.95
N GLY A 336 0.12 14.51 4.83
CA GLY A 336 -0.11 14.45 6.29
C GLY A 336 -0.71 15.75 6.86
N GLU A 337 -0.30 16.92 6.34
CA GLU A 337 -0.87 18.22 6.72
C GLU A 337 -2.33 18.35 6.26
N ARG A 338 -2.64 17.92 5.04
CA ARG A 338 -4.02 17.93 4.52
C ARG A 338 -4.94 17.02 5.32
N ILE A 339 -4.50 15.79 5.61
CA ILE A 339 -5.24 14.85 6.45
C ILE A 339 -5.50 15.47 7.84
N ALA A 340 -4.48 16.01 8.47
CA ALA A 340 -4.61 16.68 9.77
C ALA A 340 -5.58 17.87 9.74
N HIS A 341 -5.58 18.64 8.67
CA HIS A 341 -6.51 19.76 8.48
C HIS A 341 -7.96 19.25 8.37
N MET A 342 -8.22 18.24 7.52
CA MET A 342 -9.56 17.68 7.35
C MET A 342 -10.11 17.10 8.67
N ILE A 343 -9.30 16.31 9.39
CA ILE A 343 -9.69 15.72 10.68
C ILE A 343 -10.02 16.81 11.70
N ARG A 344 -9.23 17.90 11.78
CA ARG A 344 -9.52 19.02 12.71
C ARG A 344 -10.86 19.70 12.43
N HIS A 345 -11.35 19.69 11.21
CA HIS A 345 -12.59 20.38 10.83
C HIS A 345 -13.81 19.46 10.81
N ALA A 346 -13.65 18.19 11.12
CA ALA A 346 -14.76 17.24 11.22
C ALA A 346 -15.80 17.70 12.25
N GLN A 347 -17.09 17.58 11.89
CA GLN A 347 -18.23 18.05 12.68
C GLN A 347 -19.11 16.91 13.21
N SER A 348 -19.37 15.88 12.39
CA SER A 348 -20.33 14.82 12.71
C SER A 348 -19.72 13.46 12.86
N ARG A 349 -18.98 13.00 11.85
CA ARG A 349 -18.34 11.67 11.91
C ARG A 349 -17.07 11.56 11.07
N ILE A 350 -16.20 10.64 11.51
CA ILE A 350 -14.98 10.22 10.82
C ILE A 350 -15.04 8.70 10.72
N VAL A 351 -15.04 8.18 9.49
CA VAL A 351 -14.94 6.73 9.21
C VAL A 351 -13.56 6.47 8.63
N LEU A 352 -12.72 5.75 9.36
CA LEU A 352 -11.32 5.48 9.02
C LEU A 352 -11.12 3.98 8.76
N GLN A 353 -10.50 3.65 7.64
CA GLN A 353 -10.04 2.29 7.34
C GLN A 353 -8.53 2.31 7.13
N THR A 354 -7.82 1.45 7.86
CA THR A 354 -6.35 1.37 7.83
C THR A 354 -5.87 -0.03 8.21
N PRO A 355 -4.82 -0.55 7.54
CA PRO A 355 -4.24 -1.85 7.93
C PRO A 355 -3.65 -1.82 9.33
N TYR A 356 -3.17 -0.65 9.79
CA TYR A 356 -2.39 -0.50 11.01
C TYR A 356 -2.88 0.67 11.86
N LEU A 357 -3.62 0.39 12.92
CA LEU A 357 -4.10 1.44 13.82
C LEU A 357 -2.98 1.88 14.79
N VAL A 358 -2.02 2.62 14.30
CA VAL A 358 -0.93 3.22 15.09
C VAL A 358 -0.88 4.72 14.81
N ILE A 359 -1.64 5.49 15.57
CA ILE A 359 -1.80 6.93 15.34
C ILE A 359 -0.65 7.72 15.93
N SER A 360 -0.05 8.63 15.17
CA SER A 360 1.04 9.50 15.62
C SER A 360 0.64 10.36 16.82
N LYS A 361 1.62 10.80 17.61
CA LYS A 361 1.38 11.70 18.78
C LYS A 361 0.64 12.97 18.35
N ARG A 362 0.93 13.48 17.16
CA ARG A 362 0.29 14.66 16.59
C ARG A 362 -1.20 14.39 16.30
N ALA A 363 -1.52 13.29 15.63
CA ALA A 363 -2.89 12.89 15.36
C ALA A 363 -3.67 12.59 16.66
N GLN A 364 -3.03 11.93 17.66
CA GLN A 364 -3.64 11.72 18.98
C GLN A 364 -4.01 13.03 19.68
N LYS A 365 -3.21 14.10 19.51
CA LYS A 365 -3.57 15.43 20.03
C LYS A 365 -4.81 15.96 19.34
N ILE A 366 -4.88 15.87 18.00
CA ILE A 366 -6.05 16.33 17.22
C ILE A 366 -7.34 15.62 17.70
N PHE A 367 -7.30 14.29 17.83
CA PHE A 367 -8.47 13.53 18.32
C PHE A 367 -8.83 13.83 19.78
N ARG A 368 -7.87 14.20 20.61
CA ARG A 368 -8.16 14.68 21.97
C ARG A 368 -8.89 16.01 21.93
N ASP A 369 -8.38 16.96 21.15
CA ASP A 369 -9.00 18.29 20.98
C ASP A 369 -10.44 18.16 20.41
N LEU A 370 -10.66 17.22 19.46
CA LEU A 370 -11.99 16.89 18.93
C LEU A 370 -12.93 16.33 20.00
N ARG A 371 -12.43 15.43 20.86
CA ARG A 371 -13.24 14.82 21.93
C ARG A 371 -13.70 15.83 22.99
N GLU A 372 -12.96 16.90 23.21
CA GLU A 372 -13.28 17.95 24.19
C GLU A 372 -14.36 18.90 23.67
N ARG A 373 -14.75 18.82 22.40
CA ARG A 373 -15.83 19.66 21.84
C ARG A 373 -17.19 19.23 22.35
N GLU A 374 -18.10 20.18 22.44
CA GLU A 374 -19.53 19.93 22.73
C GLU A 374 -20.15 19.03 21.65
N ASN A 375 -19.99 19.40 20.37
CA ASN A 375 -20.39 18.60 19.21
C ASN A 375 -19.18 17.79 18.68
N ARG A 376 -18.84 16.71 19.40
CA ARG A 376 -17.72 15.85 19.02
C ARG A 376 -18.11 14.89 17.91
N PRO A 377 -17.29 14.75 16.85
CA PRO A 377 -17.56 13.78 15.81
C PRO A 377 -17.42 12.35 16.34
N GLN A 378 -18.24 11.44 15.82
CA GLN A 378 -18.09 10.01 16.01
C GLN A 378 -16.88 9.51 15.21
N VAL A 379 -16.02 8.69 15.81
CA VAL A 379 -14.85 8.11 15.14
C VAL A 379 -15.01 6.60 15.06
N ILE A 380 -15.18 6.08 13.85
CA ILE A 380 -15.32 4.66 13.52
C ILE A 380 -14.04 4.21 12.83
N VAL A 381 -13.48 3.08 13.26
CA VAL A 381 -12.20 2.57 12.73
C VAL A 381 -12.33 1.09 12.35
N SER A 382 -12.08 0.80 11.09
CA SER A 382 -11.85 -0.55 10.56
C SER A 382 -10.34 -0.81 10.44
N THR A 383 -9.85 -1.90 11.03
CA THR A 383 -8.43 -2.27 11.01
C THR A 383 -8.24 -3.79 11.12
N ASN A 384 -7.01 -4.29 10.99
CA ASN A 384 -6.73 -5.71 11.14
C ASN A 384 -6.79 -6.19 12.59
N SER A 385 -7.26 -7.43 12.77
CA SER A 385 -6.93 -8.25 13.94
C SER A 385 -5.50 -8.78 13.87
N LEU A 386 -5.00 -9.41 14.95
CA LEU A 386 -3.71 -10.10 14.92
C LEU A 386 -3.72 -11.28 13.92
N ALA A 387 -4.85 -11.95 13.78
CA ALA A 387 -5.01 -13.08 12.87
C ALA A 387 -5.04 -12.64 11.40
N ALA A 388 -5.57 -11.45 11.09
CA ALA A 388 -5.70 -10.93 9.73
C ALA A 388 -4.49 -10.11 9.24
N THR A 389 -3.62 -9.61 10.15
CA THR A 389 -2.50 -8.76 9.76
C THR A 389 -1.35 -9.53 9.11
N ASP A 390 -0.67 -8.89 8.17
CA ASP A 390 0.60 -9.32 7.59
C ASP A 390 1.84 -8.93 8.45
N ALA A 391 1.65 -8.03 9.43
CA ALA A 391 2.73 -7.43 10.21
C ALA A 391 2.50 -7.51 11.73
N PHE A 392 2.88 -8.63 12.34
CA PHE A 392 2.73 -8.91 13.77
C PHE A 392 3.24 -7.77 14.66
N TYR A 393 4.42 -7.22 14.37
CA TYR A 393 5.04 -6.19 15.20
C TYR A 393 4.31 -4.83 15.10
N VAL A 394 3.67 -4.53 13.98
CA VAL A 394 2.85 -3.32 13.85
C VAL A 394 1.55 -3.48 14.64
N TYR A 395 0.93 -4.65 14.57
CA TYR A 395 -0.23 -4.96 15.40
C TYR A 395 0.10 -4.87 16.90
N ALA A 396 1.30 -5.28 17.32
CA ALA A 396 1.73 -5.17 18.70
C ALA A 396 1.65 -3.72 19.22
N LEU A 397 2.03 -2.74 18.38
CA LEU A 397 1.88 -1.31 18.70
C LEU A 397 0.41 -0.88 18.75
N SER A 398 -0.40 -1.29 17.79
CA SER A 398 -1.84 -1.05 17.79
C SER A 398 -2.46 -1.56 19.09
N HIS A 399 -2.16 -2.79 19.46
CA HIS A 399 -2.66 -3.42 20.69
C HIS A 399 -2.26 -2.63 21.97
N LYS A 400 -1.01 -2.16 22.06
CA LYS A 400 -0.54 -1.33 23.18
C LYS A 400 -1.38 -0.07 23.34
N TYR A 401 -1.77 0.57 22.25
CA TYR A 401 -2.49 1.83 22.28
C TYR A 401 -4.03 1.69 22.28
N LYS A 402 -4.61 0.50 22.16
CA LYS A 402 -6.07 0.24 22.16
C LYS A 402 -6.80 0.98 23.29
N LYS A 403 -6.30 0.85 24.52
CA LYS A 403 -6.88 1.54 25.68
C LYS A 403 -6.98 3.05 25.48
N ARG A 404 -5.93 3.66 24.92
CA ARG A 404 -5.87 5.09 24.64
C ARG A 404 -6.90 5.49 23.58
N TYR A 405 -7.02 4.72 22.51
CA TYR A 405 -7.98 4.97 21.43
C TYR A 405 -9.43 4.86 21.90
N LEU A 406 -9.75 3.83 22.69
CA LEU A 406 -11.06 3.71 23.32
C LEU A 406 -11.38 4.88 24.28
N LYS A 407 -10.36 5.39 25.00
CA LYS A 407 -10.51 6.60 25.81
C LYS A 407 -10.72 7.87 24.99
N LEU A 408 -10.18 7.93 23.76
CA LEU A 408 -10.44 9.00 22.79
C LEU A 408 -11.84 8.90 22.15
N GLY A 409 -12.58 7.83 22.40
CA GLY A 409 -13.95 7.64 21.92
C GLY A 409 -14.05 6.89 20.59
N PHE A 410 -12.98 6.23 20.17
CA PHE A 410 -12.98 5.43 18.95
C PHE A 410 -13.85 4.19 19.10
N TRP A 411 -14.63 3.89 18.09
CA TRP A 411 -15.26 2.59 17.86
C TRP A 411 -14.35 1.80 16.94
N ILE A 412 -13.78 0.69 17.43
CA ILE A 412 -12.76 -0.06 16.74
C ILE A 412 -13.32 -1.43 16.37
N TYR A 413 -13.19 -1.77 15.09
CA TYR A 413 -13.58 -3.06 14.53
C TYR A 413 -12.34 -3.69 13.91
N GLU A 414 -12.01 -4.92 14.38
CA GLU A 414 -10.87 -5.69 13.90
C GLU A 414 -11.31 -6.77 12.92
N PHE A 415 -10.86 -6.66 11.69
CA PHE A 415 -11.22 -7.53 10.59
C PHE A 415 -10.84 -8.99 10.89
N LYS A 416 -11.74 -9.93 10.60
CA LYS A 416 -11.51 -11.37 10.75
C LYS A 416 -10.61 -11.89 9.63
N PRO A 417 -9.75 -12.90 9.88
CA PRO A 417 -8.89 -13.51 8.85
C PRO A 417 -9.70 -14.29 7.81
N PHE A 418 -10.88 -14.79 8.19
CA PHE A 418 -11.82 -15.52 7.36
C PHE A 418 -13.20 -14.87 7.52
N PRO A 419 -13.46 -13.73 6.86
CA PRO A 419 -14.76 -13.06 6.93
C PRO A 419 -15.81 -13.90 6.21
N GLU A 420 -17.05 -13.90 6.71
CA GLU A 420 -18.12 -14.67 6.08
C GLU A 420 -18.45 -14.19 4.68
N ASP A 421 -18.33 -12.88 4.44
CA ASP A 421 -18.52 -12.26 3.13
C ASP A 421 -17.26 -12.37 2.22
N ALA A 422 -16.27 -13.24 2.54
CA ALA A 422 -15.09 -13.41 1.68
C ALA A 422 -15.41 -13.71 0.21
N PRO A 423 -16.45 -14.49 -0.12
CA PRO A 423 -16.84 -14.73 -1.52
C PRO A 423 -17.26 -13.47 -2.29
N GLU A 424 -17.80 -12.46 -1.61
CA GLU A 424 -18.20 -11.18 -2.20
C GLU A 424 -17.06 -10.15 -2.19
N LEU A 425 -16.09 -10.31 -1.28
CA LEU A 425 -14.97 -9.39 -1.11
C LEU A 425 -13.79 -9.71 -2.02
N ILE A 426 -13.57 -11.00 -2.30
CA ILE A 426 -12.45 -11.54 -3.08
C ILE A 426 -13.01 -12.29 -4.28
N ALA A 427 -12.57 -11.91 -5.46
CA ALA A 427 -13.04 -12.53 -6.70
C ALA A 427 -12.64 -14.02 -6.76
N ASP A 428 -13.60 -14.86 -7.15
CA ASP A 428 -13.40 -16.32 -7.28
C ASP A 428 -12.84 -16.99 -6.01
N TYR A 429 -13.18 -16.49 -4.80
CA TYR A 429 -12.65 -16.96 -3.52
C TYR A 429 -12.71 -18.49 -3.37
N ALA A 430 -13.77 -19.13 -3.85
CA ALA A 430 -13.93 -20.59 -3.79
C ALA A 430 -12.84 -21.35 -4.59
N LEU A 431 -12.30 -20.76 -5.64
CA LEU A 431 -11.21 -21.34 -6.43
C LEU A 431 -9.84 -21.20 -5.75
N LEU A 432 -9.71 -20.23 -4.84
CA LEU A 432 -8.48 -20.02 -4.06
C LEU A 432 -8.39 -20.99 -2.87
N SER A 433 -9.52 -21.31 -2.23
CA SER A 433 -9.59 -22.17 -1.07
C SER A 433 -9.31 -23.63 -1.42
N GLY A 434 -8.07 -24.05 -1.46
CA GLY A 434 -7.66 -25.43 -1.76
C GLY A 434 -6.22 -25.58 -2.20
N GLY A 435 -5.54 -24.48 -2.42
CA GLY A 435 -4.10 -24.45 -2.73
C GLY A 435 -3.25 -24.75 -1.50
N THR A 436 -2.22 -25.58 -1.66
CA THR A 436 -1.19 -25.76 -0.64
C THR A 436 -0.41 -24.44 -0.49
N ASP A 437 -0.13 -24.06 0.78
CA ASP A 437 0.71 -22.92 1.12
C ASP A 437 1.86 -22.77 0.11
N SER A 438 1.87 -21.65 -0.60
CA SER A 438 3.06 -21.21 -1.31
C SER A 438 4.09 -20.83 -0.24
N ALA A 439 4.96 -21.77 0.09
CA ALA A 439 5.98 -21.72 1.15
C ALA A 439 6.98 -20.53 1.02
N GLY A 440 6.73 -19.58 0.13
CA GLY A 440 7.64 -18.51 -0.22
C GLY A 440 7.51 -17.23 0.61
N TYR A 441 6.43 -16.98 1.34
CA TYR A 441 6.15 -15.64 1.90
C TYR A 441 5.86 -15.57 3.41
N GLN A 442 6.33 -16.53 4.22
CA GLN A 442 6.39 -16.36 5.68
C GLN A 442 7.33 -15.21 6.14
N ARG A 443 7.83 -14.39 5.20
CA ARG A 443 8.82 -13.33 5.48
C ARG A 443 8.31 -12.19 6.38
N TYR A 444 7.00 -12.02 6.59
CA TYR A 444 6.48 -10.80 7.19
C TYR A 444 5.81 -10.96 8.56
N GLY A 445 6.01 -12.09 9.24
CA GLY A 445 5.61 -12.17 10.64
C GLY A 445 4.10 -12.32 10.86
N GLN A 446 3.40 -13.01 9.98
CA GLN A 446 2.02 -13.44 10.22
C GLN A 446 1.95 -14.37 11.44
N ALA A 447 0.89 -14.23 12.24
CA ALA A 447 0.60 -15.20 13.28
C ALA A 447 0.02 -16.47 12.68
N PRO A 448 0.36 -17.69 13.17
CA PRO A 448 -0.37 -18.90 12.80
C PRO A 448 -1.83 -18.80 13.27
N VAL A 449 -2.75 -19.39 12.52
CA VAL A 449 -4.19 -19.37 12.78
C VAL A 449 -4.75 -20.78 12.95
N THR A 450 -5.88 -20.90 13.66
CA THR A 450 -6.55 -22.17 13.92
C THR A 450 -7.31 -22.69 12.70
N THR A 451 -7.91 -21.78 11.94
CA THR A 451 -8.70 -22.10 10.75
C THR A 451 -7.80 -22.20 9.51
N GLN A 452 -8.09 -23.16 8.63
CA GLN A 452 -7.42 -23.29 7.34
C GLN A 452 -8.22 -22.63 6.23
N GLY A 453 -7.52 -22.03 5.26
CA GLY A 453 -8.13 -21.35 4.12
C GLY A 453 -7.30 -20.16 3.66
N VAL A 454 -7.82 -19.44 2.67
CA VAL A 454 -7.21 -18.18 2.22
C VAL A 454 -7.56 -17.09 3.22
N ARG A 455 -6.55 -16.54 3.88
CA ARG A 455 -6.74 -15.42 4.79
C ARG A 455 -6.98 -14.14 4.02
N VAL A 456 -7.82 -13.29 4.57
CA VAL A 456 -8.05 -11.95 4.05
C VAL A 456 -7.54 -10.93 5.06
N GLY A 457 -6.62 -10.08 4.64
CA GLY A 457 -6.08 -8.99 5.44
C GLY A 457 -6.59 -7.63 4.95
N MET A 458 -7.03 -6.77 5.87
CA MET A 458 -7.39 -5.39 5.55
C MET A 458 -6.14 -4.61 5.13
N HIS A 459 -6.16 -4.02 3.94
CA HIS A 459 -5.06 -3.18 3.45
C HIS A 459 -5.53 -1.82 2.88
N ALA A 460 -6.83 -1.58 2.78
CA ALA A 460 -7.40 -0.31 2.32
C ALA A 460 -7.00 0.86 3.25
N LYS A 461 -6.73 2.01 2.65
CA LYS A 461 -6.38 3.25 3.33
C LYS A 461 -7.32 4.35 2.87
N SER A 462 -8.37 4.54 3.67
CA SER A 462 -9.44 5.48 3.33
C SER A 462 -9.91 6.21 4.57
N ILE A 463 -10.34 7.44 4.40
CA ILE A 463 -11.04 8.19 5.43
C ILE A 463 -12.21 8.93 4.80
N VAL A 464 -13.38 8.81 5.42
CA VAL A 464 -14.57 9.60 5.08
C VAL A 464 -14.86 10.55 6.22
N ILE A 465 -15.07 11.82 5.91
CA ILE A 465 -15.34 12.89 6.89
C ILE A 465 -16.67 13.52 6.55
N ASP A 466 -17.57 13.55 7.55
CA ASP A 466 -18.88 14.22 7.50
C ASP A 466 -19.72 13.82 6.27
N ASP A 467 -19.53 12.59 5.76
CA ASP A 467 -20.23 12.01 4.61
C ASP A 467 -20.15 12.85 3.31
N THR A 468 -19.14 13.72 3.22
CA THR A 468 -18.95 14.65 2.10
C THR A 468 -17.54 14.70 1.55
N ILE A 469 -16.54 14.28 2.33
CA ILE A 469 -15.14 14.32 1.93
C ILE A 469 -14.57 12.90 2.06
N THR A 470 -14.03 12.38 0.98
CA THR A 470 -13.38 11.06 0.96
C THR A 470 -11.93 11.20 0.56
N LEU A 471 -11.01 10.61 1.32
CA LEU A 471 -9.63 10.40 0.92
C LEU A 471 -9.40 8.90 0.69
N ILE A 472 -8.81 8.57 -0.45
CA ILE A 472 -8.32 7.23 -0.80
C ILE A 472 -6.88 7.37 -1.28
N GLY A 473 -5.97 6.54 -0.75
CA GLY A 473 -4.57 6.63 -1.16
C GLY A 473 -3.67 5.58 -0.53
N SER A 474 -2.40 5.91 -0.43
CA SER A 474 -1.36 5.01 0.08
C SER A 474 -1.02 5.22 1.56
N HIS A 475 -1.50 6.30 2.20
CA HIS A 475 -1.14 6.69 3.57
C HIS A 475 -1.81 5.79 4.60
N ASN A 476 -1.03 5.05 5.40
CA ASN A 476 -1.53 4.11 6.42
C ASN A 476 -2.07 4.79 7.69
N PHE A 477 -2.06 6.10 7.78
CA PHE A 477 -2.40 6.88 8.99
C PHE A 477 -1.51 6.53 10.20
N ASP A 478 -0.26 6.17 9.93
CA ASP A 478 0.73 5.73 10.89
C ASP A 478 1.97 6.66 10.92
N PRO A 479 2.86 6.57 11.95
CA PRO A 479 4.05 7.41 12.05
C PRO A 479 5.05 7.21 10.90
N ARG A 480 5.07 6.03 10.24
CA ARG A 480 5.95 5.78 9.11
C ARG A 480 5.50 6.54 7.88
N SER A 481 4.19 6.51 7.59
CA SER A 481 3.59 7.33 6.54
C SER A 481 3.72 8.83 6.84
N ASP A 482 3.55 9.25 8.10
CA ASP A 482 3.74 10.64 8.49
C ASP A 482 5.18 11.12 8.27
N ASN A 483 6.21 10.30 8.63
CA ASN A 483 7.57 10.78 8.78
C ASN A 483 8.58 10.29 7.73
N TYR A 484 8.43 9.08 7.19
CA TYR A 484 9.48 8.44 6.37
C TYR A 484 9.07 8.17 4.93
N ASN A 485 7.90 7.56 4.74
CA ASN A 485 7.41 7.24 3.40
C ASN A 485 6.91 8.49 2.69
N THR A 486 7.10 8.53 1.37
CA THR A 486 6.30 9.43 0.57
C THR A 486 4.99 8.75 0.22
N GLU A 487 3.89 9.49 0.32
CA GLU A 487 2.53 8.98 0.13
C GLU A 487 1.79 9.82 -0.90
N SER A 488 0.73 9.25 -1.47
CA SER A 488 -0.17 9.96 -2.39
C SER A 488 -1.61 9.52 -2.19
N GLY A 489 -2.54 10.37 -2.63
CA GLY A 489 -3.96 10.08 -2.54
C GLY A 489 -4.82 11.10 -3.30
N PHE A 490 -6.08 10.73 -3.49
CA PHE A 490 -7.12 11.66 -3.91
C PHE A 490 -7.94 12.13 -2.71
N ILE A 491 -8.32 13.39 -2.71
CA ILE A 491 -9.37 13.94 -1.87
C ILE A 491 -10.53 14.31 -2.79
N ILE A 492 -11.68 13.69 -2.55
CA ILE A 492 -12.87 13.80 -3.37
C ILE A 492 -13.96 14.46 -2.52
N TYR A 493 -14.48 15.60 -2.98
CA TYR A 493 -15.51 16.38 -2.30
C TYR A 493 -16.87 16.04 -2.91
N ASP A 494 -17.38 14.85 -2.58
CA ASP A 494 -18.65 14.35 -3.13
C ASP A 494 -19.37 13.40 -2.17
N LYS A 495 -20.70 13.59 -2.03
CA LYS A 495 -21.54 12.80 -1.14
C LYS A 495 -21.75 11.37 -1.66
N ALA A 496 -21.88 11.18 -2.97
CA ALA A 496 -22.13 9.85 -3.53
C ALA A 496 -20.90 8.96 -3.41
N VAL A 497 -19.70 9.51 -3.66
CA VAL A 497 -18.43 8.81 -3.41
C VAL A 497 -18.27 8.50 -1.93
N SER A 498 -18.56 9.47 -1.05
CA SER A 498 -18.49 9.27 0.40
C SER A 498 -19.45 8.17 0.86
N ALA A 499 -20.66 8.14 0.35
CA ALA A 499 -21.66 7.11 0.66
C ALA A 499 -21.20 5.71 0.18
N ALA A 500 -20.67 5.63 -1.04
CA ALA A 500 -20.15 4.35 -1.59
C ALA A 500 -19.00 3.79 -0.75
N VAL A 501 -18.02 4.62 -0.39
CA VAL A 501 -16.88 4.20 0.44
C VAL A 501 -17.32 3.87 1.87
N THR A 502 -18.24 4.64 2.44
CA THR A 502 -18.80 4.35 3.77
C THR A 502 -19.54 3.02 3.78
N ALA A 503 -20.40 2.74 2.79
CA ALA A 503 -21.13 1.48 2.70
C ALA A 503 -20.17 0.26 2.59
N ALA A 504 -19.07 0.41 1.83
CA ALA A 504 -18.05 -0.63 1.77
C ALA A 504 -17.35 -0.85 3.12
N ILE A 505 -17.02 0.22 3.86
CA ILE A 505 -16.42 0.11 5.19
C ILE A 505 -17.43 -0.47 6.20
N GLU A 506 -18.70 -0.07 6.13
CA GLU A 506 -19.77 -0.60 7.00
C GLU A 506 -19.96 -2.10 6.79
N ARG A 507 -19.86 -2.61 5.57
CA ARG A 507 -19.82 -4.06 5.30
C ARG A 507 -18.58 -4.70 5.91
N ASP A 508 -17.40 -4.11 5.74
CA ASP A 508 -16.16 -4.66 6.29
C ASP A 508 -16.16 -4.71 7.83
N ILE A 509 -16.86 -3.80 8.52
CA ILE A 509 -17.01 -3.80 10.00
C ILE A 509 -18.24 -4.55 10.51
N ALA A 510 -19.06 -5.11 9.63
CA ALA A 510 -20.21 -5.92 10.04
C ALA A 510 -19.77 -7.12 10.89
N PRO A 511 -20.61 -7.62 11.83
CA PRO A 511 -20.22 -8.67 12.79
C PRO A 511 -19.70 -9.97 12.16
N GLN A 512 -20.22 -10.35 11.00
CA GLN A 512 -19.74 -11.51 10.24
C GLN A 512 -18.30 -11.32 9.71
N ASN A 513 -17.84 -10.06 9.53
CA ASN A 513 -16.54 -9.72 8.94
C ASN A 513 -15.55 -9.18 9.97
N SER A 514 -16.01 -8.69 11.12
CA SER A 514 -15.14 -8.04 12.11
C SER A 514 -15.56 -8.29 13.54
N TRP A 515 -14.59 -8.37 14.43
CA TRP A 515 -14.82 -8.35 15.88
C TRP A 515 -14.93 -6.92 16.38
N THR A 516 -15.88 -6.68 17.29
CA THR A 516 -16.02 -5.37 17.96
C THR A 516 -15.06 -5.29 19.16
N ILE A 517 -14.26 -4.23 19.22
CA ILE A 517 -13.35 -4.01 20.35
C ILE A 517 -14.01 -3.12 21.40
N ALA A 518 -14.22 -3.68 22.59
CA ALA A 518 -14.82 -2.94 23.70
C ALA A 518 -14.06 -3.16 25.01
N LYS A 519 -14.39 -2.34 26.01
CA LYS A 519 -13.86 -2.45 27.37
C LYS A 519 -14.34 -3.73 28.01
N ARG A 520 -13.54 -4.33 28.88
CA ARG A 520 -14.01 -5.41 29.74
C ARG A 520 -14.97 -4.86 30.81
N PRO A 521 -16.10 -5.53 31.10
CA PRO A 521 -17.04 -5.08 32.13
C PRO A 521 -16.35 -5.08 33.51
N ARG A 522 -16.69 -4.08 34.34
CA ARG A 522 -16.12 -3.91 35.68
C ARG A 522 -16.93 -4.71 36.70
N THR A 523 -16.70 -6.00 36.83
CA THR A 523 -17.53 -6.86 37.67
C THR A 523 -17.02 -7.03 39.12
N ASN A 524 -15.73 -6.71 39.48
CA ASN A 524 -15.19 -6.92 40.84
C ASN A 524 -14.06 -5.95 41.22
N LEU A 525 -13.80 -5.79 42.57
CA LEU A 525 -12.70 -5.04 43.15
C LEU A 525 -11.31 -5.46 42.60
N ILE A 526 -11.14 -6.74 42.30
CA ILE A 526 -9.93 -7.31 41.68
C ILE A 526 -9.66 -6.65 40.32
N HIS A 527 -10.68 -6.33 39.52
CA HIS A 527 -10.51 -5.65 38.24
C HIS A 527 -10.07 -4.19 38.37
N ARG A 528 -10.45 -3.50 39.47
CA ARG A 528 -9.96 -2.13 39.73
C ARG A 528 -8.47 -2.13 40.05
N PHE A 529 -8.00 -3.10 40.85
CA PHE A 529 -6.59 -3.28 41.17
C PHE A 529 -5.77 -3.68 39.93
N ASN A 530 -6.29 -4.63 39.14
CA ASN A 530 -5.69 -5.05 37.87
C ASN A 530 -5.58 -3.91 36.85
N ASN A 531 -6.58 -3.03 36.79
CA ASN A 531 -6.54 -1.85 35.90
C ASN A 531 -5.49 -0.81 36.35
N ALA A 532 -5.29 -0.63 37.66
CA ALA A 532 -4.27 0.28 38.18
C ALA A 532 -2.84 -0.23 37.88
N ILE A 533 -2.61 -1.54 38.02
CA ILE A 533 -1.32 -2.16 37.67
C ILE A 533 -1.12 -2.14 36.14
N GLY A 534 -2.19 -2.40 35.34
CA GLY A 534 -2.16 -2.27 33.88
C GLY A 534 -1.87 -0.84 33.41
N ASP A 535 -2.36 0.18 34.13
CA ASP A 535 -2.04 1.59 33.85
C ASP A 535 -0.59 1.92 34.15
N PHE A 536 -0.05 1.40 35.26
CA PHE A 536 1.36 1.52 35.62
C PHE A 536 2.28 0.79 34.63
N SER A 537 1.92 -0.45 34.24
CA SER A 537 2.66 -1.23 33.23
C SER A 537 2.64 -0.56 31.86
N ALA A 538 1.52 0.02 31.45
CA ALA A 538 1.38 0.75 30.17
C ALA A 538 2.13 2.10 30.16
N ALA A 539 2.44 2.67 31.32
CA ALA A 539 3.24 3.89 31.45
C ALA A 539 4.74 3.64 31.31
N LEU A 540 5.20 2.38 31.51
CA LEU A 540 6.60 2.01 31.33
C LEU A 540 6.95 1.95 29.82
N PRO A 541 8.00 2.65 29.36
CA PRO A 541 8.30 2.79 27.92
C PRO A 541 8.73 1.48 27.24
N LEU A 542 9.17 0.48 27.98
CA LEU A 542 9.79 -0.75 27.46
C LEU A 542 9.03 -2.04 27.78
N PHE A 543 8.18 -2.07 28.83
CA PHE A 543 7.61 -3.34 29.31
C PHE A 543 6.14 -3.18 29.71
N ASP A 544 5.24 -3.76 28.96
CA ASP A 544 3.85 -3.95 29.34
C ASP A 544 3.64 -5.44 29.67
N PHE A 545 3.83 -5.81 30.94
CA PHE A 545 3.82 -7.20 31.41
C PHE A 545 2.44 -7.69 31.85
N TRP A 546 1.40 -6.83 31.86
CA TRP A 546 0.17 -7.19 32.53
C TRP A 546 -0.77 -8.00 31.62
N PRO A 547 -1.12 -9.26 31.97
CA PRO A 547 -1.92 -10.12 31.12
C PRO A 547 -3.42 -9.75 31.10
N PHE A 548 -3.90 -8.94 32.04
CA PHE A 548 -5.31 -8.55 32.10
C PHE A 548 -5.53 -7.22 31.41
N ARG A 549 -5.98 -7.28 30.16
CA ARG A 549 -6.14 -6.10 29.32
C ARG A 549 -7.43 -5.34 29.61
N PHE A 550 -7.38 -4.03 29.31
CA PHE A 550 -8.50 -3.10 29.46
C PHE A 550 -9.64 -3.38 28.48
N ALA A 551 -9.33 -3.89 27.31
CA ALA A 551 -10.24 -4.18 26.22
C ALA A 551 -10.00 -5.60 25.71
N THR A 552 -11.02 -6.18 25.05
CA THR A 552 -10.96 -7.47 24.37
C THR A 552 -11.84 -7.45 23.13
N SER A 553 -11.76 -8.48 22.30
CA SER A 553 -12.61 -8.66 21.14
C SER A 553 -13.94 -9.30 21.56
N TYR A 554 -15.01 -8.84 20.93
CA TYR A 554 -16.37 -9.31 21.16
C TYR A 554 -17.01 -9.76 19.85
N GLU A 555 -17.84 -10.76 19.92
CA GLU A 555 -18.65 -11.29 18.84
C GLU A 555 -20.12 -11.09 19.15
N LEU A 556 -20.93 -10.77 18.13
CA LEU A 556 -22.36 -10.61 18.26
C LEU A 556 -23.04 -11.96 18.52
N ASN A 557 -23.98 -12.02 19.45
CA ASN A 557 -24.79 -13.23 19.70
C ASN A 557 -25.89 -13.34 18.63
N ASP A 558 -26.24 -14.58 18.25
CA ASP A 558 -27.14 -14.89 17.13
C ASP A 558 -28.54 -14.25 17.23
N GLU A 559 -29.02 -13.97 18.41
CA GLU A 559 -30.38 -13.40 18.64
C GLU A 559 -30.41 -11.88 18.69
N CYS A 560 -29.23 -11.21 18.55
CA CYS A 560 -29.13 -9.77 18.74
C CYS A 560 -28.89 -9.01 17.42
N ALA A 561 -29.41 -7.79 17.34
CA ALA A 561 -29.02 -6.84 16.31
C ALA A 561 -27.66 -6.17 16.64
N PRO A 562 -26.85 -5.78 15.65
CA PRO A 562 -25.59 -5.10 15.88
C PRO A 562 -25.78 -3.80 16.69
N LEU A 563 -25.00 -3.65 17.75
CA LEU A 563 -25.02 -2.50 18.64
C LEU A 563 -23.63 -1.82 18.68
N PRO A 564 -23.58 -0.50 18.81
CA PRO A 564 -22.31 0.19 18.99
C PRO A 564 -21.67 -0.14 20.36
N PRO A 565 -20.32 -0.06 20.49
CA PRO A 565 -19.62 -0.48 21.71
C PRO A 565 -19.95 0.30 22.98
N ASN A 566 -20.63 1.44 22.86
CA ASN A 566 -21.07 2.29 23.97
C ASN A 566 -22.57 2.15 24.28
N HIS A 567 -23.29 1.27 23.58
CA HIS A 567 -24.72 1.03 23.87
C HIS A 567 -24.89 0.39 25.25
N PRO A 568 -25.93 0.76 26.04
CA PRO A 568 -26.18 0.15 27.34
C PRO A 568 -26.27 -1.38 27.30
N ASP A 569 -26.98 -1.93 26.32
CA ASP A 569 -27.23 -3.36 26.16
C ASP A 569 -26.12 -4.10 25.40
N PHE A 570 -24.96 -3.45 25.15
CA PHE A 570 -23.87 -4.05 24.38
C PHE A 570 -23.43 -5.39 24.98
N TYR A 571 -23.25 -5.46 26.29
CA TYR A 571 -22.74 -6.67 26.96
C TYR A 571 -23.78 -7.78 27.10
N ASP A 572 -25.04 -7.50 26.86
CA ASP A 572 -26.11 -8.50 26.79
C ASP A 572 -26.15 -9.16 25.40
N CYS A 573 -25.77 -8.42 24.38
CA CYS A 573 -25.77 -8.85 22.99
C CYS A 573 -24.41 -9.31 22.45
N TYR A 574 -23.31 -9.13 23.18
CA TYR A 574 -21.98 -9.49 22.70
C TYR A 574 -21.21 -10.35 23.70
N THR A 575 -20.65 -11.44 23.20
CA THR A 575 -19.80 -12.37 23.98
C THR A 575 -18.32 -12.07 23.74
N ALA A 576 -17.52 -12.03 24.82
CA ALA A 576 -16.08 -11.84 24.72
C ALA A 576 -15.40 -13.11 24.17
N VAL A 577 -14.68 -12.97 23.05
CA VAL A 577 -13.96 -14.08 22.37
C VAL A 577 -12.44 -14.07 22.61
N GLY A 578 -11.96 -13.17 23.47
CA GLY A 578 -10.54 -13.08 23.84
C GLY A 578 -9.81 -11.95 23.16
N ASP A 579 -8.51 -11.81 23.50
CA ASP A 579 -7.69 -10.69 23.02
C ASP A 579 -7.14 -10.91 21.59
N PHE A 580 -7.02 -12.18 21.19
CA PHE A 580 -6.45 -12.60 19.90
C PHE A 580 -7.22 -13.79 19.33
N PRO A 581 -8.49 -13.61 18.94
CA PRO A 581 -9.27 -14.70 18.37
C PRO A 581 -8.57 -15.27 17.13
N GLU A 582 -8.79 -16.55 16.83
CA GLU A 582 -8.24 -17.29 15.68
C GLU A 582 -6.71 -17.45 15.66
N VAL A 583 -5.96 -16.92 16.62
CA VAL A 583 -4.50 -17.08 16.65
C VAL A 583 -4.11 -18.38 17.35
N ASP A 584 -3.40 -19.26 16.63
CA ASP A 584 -2.87 -20.54 17.14
C ASP A 584 -1.51 -20.36 17.81
N LEU A 585 -1.47 -19.59 18.89
CA LEU A 585 -0.28 -19.43 19.74
C LEU A 585 -0.70 -19.28 21.20
N PRO A 586 0.06 -19.87 22.13
CA PRO A 586 -0.13 -19.59 23.56
C PRO A 586 -0.02 -18.09 23.87
N LEU A 587 -0.92 -17.55 24.66
CA LEU A 587 -0.94 -16.13 25.05
C LEU A 587 0.43 -15.65 25.55
N LYS A 588 1.14 -16.48 26.35
CA LYS A 588 2.50 -16.19 26.80
C LYS A 588 3.46 -15.93 25.65
N THR A 589 3.37 -16.71 24.57
CA THR A 589 4.22 -16.56 23.37
C THR A 589 3.87 -15.28 22.62
N ILE A 590 2.57 -14.97 22.47
CA ILE A 590 2.11 -13.74 21.82
C ILE A 590 2.65 -12.51 22.58
N TYR A 591 2.47 -12.47 23.91
CA TYR A 591 2.97 -11.36 24.73
C TYR A 591 4.48 -11.26 24.73
N THR A 592 5.22 -12.37 24.74
CA THR A 592 6.67 -12.37 24.62
C THR A 592 7.11 -11.75 23.30
N ARG A 593 6.48 -12.12 22.18
CA ARG A 593 6.77 -11.54 20.85
C ARG A 593 6.45 -10.05 20.80
N ILE A 594 5.33 -9.62 21.41
CA ILE A 594 4.95 -8.21 21.53
C ILE A 594 6.04 -7.43 22.28
N VAL A 595 6.51 -7.94 23.43
CA VAL A 595 7.55 -7.31 24.23
C VAL A 595 8.89 -7.26 23.48
N THR A 596 9.26 -8.34 22.79
CA THR A 596 10.49 -8.41 22.00
C THR A 596 10.48 -7.39 20.85
N ALA A 597 9.34 -7.20 20.19
CA ALA A 597 9.18 -6.19 19.13
C ALA A 597 9.46 -4.76 19.65
N PHE A 598 9.10 -4.45 20.91
CA PHE A 598 9.43 -3.16 21.54
C PHE A 598 10.91 -3.03 21.91
N GLY A 599 11.53 -4.13 22.41
CA GLY A 599 12.94 -4.16 22.80
C GLY A 599 13.91 -4.00 21.65
N ALA A 600 13.50 -4.40 20.43
CA ALA A 600 14.31 -4.25 19.22
C ALA A 600 14.35 -2.81 18.65
N GLY A 601 13.77 -1.82 19.34
CA GLY A 601 13.79 -0.42 18.87
C GLY A 601 12.92 -0.13 17.65
N ALA A 602 12.03 -1.07 17.28
CA ALA A 602 11.15 -0.97 16.11
C ALA A 602 10.19 0.24 16.16
N VAL A 603 9.95 0.82 17.34
CA VAL A 603 9.09 2.01 17.56
C VAL A 603 9.57 3.25 16.79
N GLY A 604 10.86 3.34 16.46
CA GLY A 604 11.43 4.44 15.67
C GLY A 604 11.43 4.19 14.16
N ILE A 605 11.12 2.95 13.74
CA ILE A 605 11.15 2.53 12.34
C ILE A 605 9.72 2.46 11.76
N LEU A 606 8.73 2.35 12.64
CA LEU A 606 7.31 2.28 12.33
C LEU A 606 6.62 3.64 12.43
#